data_62c1b7ad9e709c8362d67e853326e773
#
_entry.id   62c1b7ad9e709c8362d67e853326e773
#
_cell.length_a   1.000
_cell.length_b   1.000
_cell.length_c   1.000
_cell.angle_alpha   90.00
_cell.angle_beta   90.00
_cell.angle_gamma   90.00
#
_symmetry.space_group_name_H-M   'P 1'
#
loop_
_entity.id
_entity.type
_entity.pdbx_description
1 polymer ?
#
loop_
_entity_poly.entity_id
_entity_poly.type
_entity_poly.pdbx_seq_one_letter_code
_entity_poly.pdbx_strand_id
1 'polypeptide(L)'
;MTETNVFQLSQPGSFIDPLTEVLRDGARALLAQAVEAEVASLLNRYADETTDDGRQRLVRHGHLPEREIVTGIGRVTVRCPRVRDRVGEGSERIRFSSAILPPYARRSKSLEVLIPILYLKGISTGDFEEALVALLGKGAGGLSASTIGRLKEAWSEEHMRWSKRELSAKRYVYFWIDGIHVQARLEQDAQCLLVIIGATPEGKKELVGLTDGVRESTQSWKELLLDLKRRGLSMGPELAIADGALGFWQALEEIWPHTRAQRCWVHKTANVLNKLPKSQQTKAKRALQEIWMAETKKDALVAFDAFIETWRAKYERAVDCLIKDRDALLAFYDFPAEHWKHLRTTNVIESSFATVRHRTVRSKGCLSNKTALAMIFKLAEAAEKSWRRLDGHRQLPKIILGVRFTDGIEVARSEAQIAAA
;
A
#
# COMPACT_ATOMS: atom_id res chain seq x y z
N MET A 1 21.16 37.90 18.40
CA MET A 1 21.20 37.82 16.93
C MET A 1 21.79 36.45 16.60
N THR A 2 20.95 35.47 16.32
CA THR A 2 21.35 34.11 15.97
C THR A 2 21.47 34.06 14.44
N GLU A 3 22.71 33.93 13.97
CA GLU A 3 22.98 33.71 12.55
C GLU A 3 22.35 32.39 12.10
N THR A 4 21.36 32.44 11.26
CA THR A 4 20.81 31.31 10.55
C THR A 4 21.80 30.90 9.47
N ASN A 5 22.58 29.86 9.69
CA ASN A 5 23.38 29.22 8.66
C ASN A 5 22.45 28.60 7.62
N VAL A 6 22.10 29.35 6.62
CA VAL A 6 21.48 28.83 5.40
C VAL A 6 22.60 28.19 4.59
N PHE A 7 22.75 26.88 4.68
CA PHE A 7 23.52 26.13 3.71
C PHE A 7 22.80 26.23 2.36
N GLN A 8 23.27 27.09 1.47
CA GLN A 8 22.96 26.96 0.06
C GLN A 8 23.57 25.63 -0.39
N LEU A 9 22.72 24.63 -0.59
CA LEU A 9 23.05 23.47 -1.42
C LEU A 9 23.34 24.03 -2.81
N SER A 10 24.64 24.18 -3.13
CA SER A 10 25.06 24.49 -4.50
C SER A 10 24.44 23.40 -5.37
N GLN A 11 23.55 23.81 -6.30
CA GLN A 11 23.11 22.91 -7.35
C GLN A 11 24.38 22.32 -7.98
N PRO A 12 24.49 20.99 -8.13
CA PRO A 12 25.60 20.42 -8.88
C PRO A 12 25.55 21.04 -10.26
N GLY A 13 26.45 21.97 -10.51
CA GLY A 13 26.67 22.48 -11.86
C GLY A 13 26.87 21.27 -12.74
N SER A 14 26.41 21.29 -13.97
CA SER A 14 26.49 20.25 -14.98
C SER A 14 27.72 19.37 -14.79
N PHE A 15 27.54 18.28 -14.03
CA PHE A 15 28.57 17.26 -13.88
C PHE A 15 28.60 16.51 -15.21
N ILE A 16 29.63 16.77 -16.02
CA ILE A 16 29.89 15.99 -17.23
C ILE A 16 30.57 14.72 -16.70
N ASP A 17 29.80 13.65 -16.60
CA ASP A 17 30.33 12.34 -16.29
C ASP A 17 30.76 11.66 -17.60
N PRO A 18 32.08 11.50 -17.86
CA PRO A 18 32.59 10.89 -19.08
C PRO A 18 32.07 9.45 -19.25
N LEU A 19 31.84 8.73 -18.12
CA LEU A 19 31.29 7.37 -18.15
C LEU A 19 29.86 7.37 -18.69
N THR A 20 29.03 8.27 -18.20
CA THR A 20 27.64 8.43 -18.67
C THR A 20 27.59 8.80 -20.16
N GLU A 21 28.49 9.64 -20.66
CA GLU A 21 28.55 9.98 -22.09
C GLU A 21 28.92 8.76 -22.93
N VAL A 22 29.94 7.98 -22.55
CA VAL A 22 30.32 6.74 -23.24
C VAL A 22 29.17 5.74 -23.25
N LEU A 23 28.47 5.56 -22.11
CA LEU A 23 27.30 4.68 -22.01
C LEU A 23 26.17 5.14 -22.94
N ARG A 24 25.94 6.45 -23.00
CA ARG A 24 24.90 7.07 -23.85
C ARG A 24 25.21 6.87 -25.33
N ASP A 25 26.46 7.08 -25.75
CA ASP A 25 26.89 6.89 -27.14
C ASP A 25 26.85 5.41 -27.52
N GLY A 26 27.31 4.53 -26.64
CA GLY A 26 27.20 3.09 -26.83
C GLY A 26 25.74 2.63 -26.96
N ALA A 27 24.85 3.15 -26.12
CA ALA A 27 23.42 2.82 -26.21
C ALA A 27 22.78 3.32 -27.50
N ARG A 28 23.14 4.52 -28.01
CA ARG A 28 22.69 5.02 -29.33
C ARG A 28 23.12 4.09 -30.45
N ALA A 29 24.39 3.69 -30.48
CA ALA A 29 24.94 2.80 -31.52
C ALA A 29 24.26 1.42 -31.48
N LEU A 30 24.15 0.80 -30.31
CA LEU A 30 23.48 -0.51 -30.14
C LEU A 30 22.01 -0.47 -30.52
N LEU A 31 21.30 0.60 -30.13
CA LEU A 31 19.89 0.76 -30.46
C LEU A 31 19.67 0.92 -31.96
N ALA A 32 20.52 1.72 -32.63
CA ALA A 32 20.49 1.86 -34.08
C ALA A 32 20.73 0.52 -34.79
N GLN A 33 21.75 -0.24 -34.38
CA GLN A 33 22.03 -1.58 -34.92
C GLN A 33 20.86 -2.54 -34.71
N ALA A 34 20.25 -2.56 -33.54
CA ALA A 34 19.13 -3.46 -33.23
C ALA A 34 17.90 -3.15 -34.09
N VAL A 35 17.60 -1.88 -34.31
CA VAL A 35 16.47 -1.45 -35.17
C VAL A 35 16.76 -1.74 -36.64
N GLU A 36 18.00 -1.57 -37.09
CA GLU A 36 18.41 -1.96 -38.46
C GLU A 36 18.29 -3.49 -38.66
N ALA A 37 18.63 -4.30 -37.65
CA ALA A 37 18.45 -5.74 -37.70
C ALA A 37 16.97 -6.14 -37.81
N GLU A 38 16.05 -5.43 -37.12
CA GLU A 38 14.60 -5.67 -37.28
C GLU A 38 14.14 -5.39 -38.71
N VAL A 39 14.62 -4.30 -39.33
CA VAL A 39 14.26 -3.97 -40.73
C VAL A 39 14.84 -5.00 -41.69
N ALA A 40 16.12 -5.39 -41.53
CA ALA A 40 16.73 -6.41 -42.36
C ALA A 40 15.98 -7.74 -42.26
N SER A 41 15.55 -8.13 -41.05
CA SER A 41 14.74 -9.34 -40.86
C SER A 41 13.38 -9.24 -41.55
N LEU A 42 12.73 -8.06 -41.51
CA LEU A 42 11.48 -7.86 -42.24
C LEU A 42 11.70 -7.95 -43.73
N LEU A 43 12.70 -7.27 -44.30
CA LEU A 43 12.99 -7.32 -45.74
C LEU A 43 13.36 -8.72 -46.22
N ASN A 44 14.13 -9.49 -45.47
CA ASN A 44 14.47 -10.88 -45.78
C ASN A 44 13.26 -11.79 -45.79
N ARG A 45 12.27 -11.57 -44.91
CA ARG A 45 11.03 -12.37 -44.87
C ARG A 45 10.21 -12.24 -46.16
N TYR A 46 10.31 -11.11 -46.86
CA TYR A 46 9.62 -10.82 -48.12
C TYR A 46 10.58 -10.73 -49.31
N ALA A 47 11.77 -11.32 -49.21
CA ALA A 47 12.79 -11.23 -50.26
C ALA A 47 12.36 -11.90 -51.57
N ASP A 48 11.54 -12.95 -51.48
CA ASP A 48 11.04 -13.70 -52.66
C ASP A 48 9.81 -13.05 -53.29
N GLU A 49 9.22 -12.01 -52.67
CA GLU A 49 8.06 -11.33 -53.23
C GLU A 49 8.48 -10.17 -54.12
N THR A 50 8.09 -10.29 -55.39
CA THR A 50 8.38 -9.27 -56.41
C THR A 50 7.10 -8.64 -56.95
N THR A 51 7.20 -7.44 -57.50
CA THR A 51 6.19 -6.78 -58.29
C THR A 51 6.11 -7.36 -59.69
N ASP A 52 5.06 -7.08 -60.45
CA ASP A 52 4.87 -7.57 -61.83
C ASP A 52 6.03 -7.17 -62.78
N ASP A 53 6.72 -6.10 -62.48
CA ASP A 53 7.90 -5.60 -63.19
C ASP A 53 9.26 -6.20 -62.63
N GLY A 54 9.19 -7.26 -61.82
CA GLY A 54 10.36 -7.99 -61.31
C GLY A 54 11.17 -7.31 -60.21
N ARG A 55 10.64 -6.20 -59.65
CA ARG A 55 11.34 -5.50 -58.57
C ARG A 55 10.87 -6.04 -57.23
N GLN A 56 11.75 -5.94 -56.21
CA GLN A 56 11.38 -6.32 -54.84
C GLN A 56 10.15 -5.57 -54.35
N ARG A 57 9.20 -6.26 -53.77
CA ARG A 57 7.97 -5.69 -53.18
C ARG A 57 8.25 -4.71 -52.05
N LEU A 58 9.07 -5.14 -51.07
CA LEU A 58 9.46 -4.30 -49.94
C LEU A 58 10.85 -3.72 -50.17
N VAL A 59 10.96 -2.41 -50.01
CA VAL A 59 12.25 -1.73 -50.10
C VAL A 59 12.42 -0.73 -48.97
N ARG A 60 13.67 -0.56 -48.55
CA ARG A 60 14.03 0.49 -47.62
C ARG A 60 13.72 1.86 -48.22
N HIS A 61 13.14 2.76 -47.43
CA HIS A 61 12.70 4.08 -47.89
C HIS A 61 13.04 5.18 -46.87
N GLY A 62 14.34 5.38 -46.61
CA GLY A 62 14.84 6.42 -45.71
C GLY A 62 14.48 6.15 -44.23
N HIS A 63 14.34 7.21 -43.47
CA HIS A 63 14.03 7.18 -42.05
C HIS A 63 12.87 8.10 -41.71
N LEU A 64 12.22 7.83 -40.57
CA LEU A 64 11.33 8.78 -39.92
C LEU A 64 12.13 9.95 -39.35
N PRO A 65 11.50 11.10 -39.06
CA PRO A 65 12.14 12.21 -38.37
C PRO A 65 12.78 11.73 -37.06
N GLU A 66 13.91 12.35 -36.74
CA GLU A 66 14.62 12.11 -35.51
C GLU A 66 13.76 12.46 -34.30
N ARG A 67 13.80 11.65 -33.27
CA ARG A 67 13.07 11.92 -32.03
C ARG A 67 13.91 11.53 -30.82
N GLU A 68 13.64 12.17 -29.69
CA GLU A 68 14.28 11.85 -28.41
C GLU A 68 13.40 10.94 -27.56
N ILE A 69 14.04 9.95 -26.94
CA ILE A 69 13.43 9.07 -25.92
C ILE A 69 14.22 9.28 -24.63
N VAL A 70 13.52 9.59 -23.54
CA VAL A 70 14.12 9.67 -22.21
C VAL A 70 14.26 8.27 -21.63
N THR A 71 15.49 7.89 -21.28
CA THR A 71 15.85 6.57 -20.73
C THR A 71 16.53 6.71 -19.38
N GLY A 72 16.83 5.60 -18.71
CA GLY A 72 17.57 5.58 -17.45
C GLY A 72 19.00 6.16 -17.52
N ILE A 73 19.54 6.35 -18.71
CA ILE A 73 20.85 6.99 -18.97
C ILE A 73 20.70 8.38 -19.57
N GLY A 74 19.52 8.98 -19.50
CA GLY A 74 19.22 10.29 -20.08
C GLY A 74 18.49 10.20 -21.42
N ARG A 75 18.56 11.31 -22.20
CA ARG A 75 17.94 11.40 -23.53
C ARG A 75 18.78 10.65 -24.54
N VAL A 76 18.13 9.80 -25.30
CA VAL A 76 18.71 9.07 -26.43
C VAL A 76 17.98 9.48 -27.69
N THR A 77 18.70 10.04 -28.65
CA THR A 77 18.17 10.39 -29.96
C THR A 77 18.07 9.13 -30.83
N VAL A 78 16.92 8.92 -31.46
CA VAL A 78 16.65 7.74 -32.27
C VAL A 78 16.05 8.09 -33.61
N ARG A 79 16.45 7.32 -34.62
CA ARG A 79 15.92 7.39 -35.99
C ARG A 79 15.36 6.02 -36.36
N CYS A 80 14.11 5.94 -36.74
CA CYS A 80 13.47 4.68 -37.14
C CYS A 80 13.47 4.57 -38.67
N PRO A 81 14.00 3.49 -39.25
CA PRO A 81 13.95 3.26 -40.70
C PRO A 81 12.50 3.13 -41.18
N ARG A 82 12.29 3.44 -42.45
CA ARG A 82 11.01 3.26 -43.15
C ARG A 82 11.12 2.20 -44.23
N VAL A 83 10.07 1.44 -44.38
CA VAL A 83 9.90 0.47 -45.47
C VAL A 83 8.75 0.94 -46.35
N ARG A 84 8.92 0.81 -47.66
CA ARG A 84 7.89 1.03 -48.66
C ARG A 84 7.45 -0.28 -49.26
N ASP A 85 6.16 -0.57 -49.18
CA ASP A 85 5.51 -1.62 -49.95
C ASP A 85 5.09 -1.03 -51.30
N ARG A 86 5.46 -1.68 -52.40
CA ARG A 86 5.19 -1.24 -53.77
C ARG A 86 3.90 -1.79 -54.33
N VAL A 87 3.35 -2.86 -53.71
CA VAL A 87 2.18 -3.58 -54.20
C VAL A 87 0.96 -3.30 -53.34
N GLY A 88 1.10 -3.31 -52.02
CA GLY A 88 -0.02 -3.21 -51.08
C GLY A 88 -0.66 -1.83 -51.08
N GLU A 89 -2.01 -1.79 -51.10
CA GLU A 89 -2.81 -0.59 -50.97
C GLU A 89 -3.62 -0.61 -49.68
N GLY A 90 -3.94 0.58 -49.14
CA GLY A 90 -4.84 0.72 -47.99
C GLY A 90 -4.37 -0.07 -46.73
N SER A 91 -5.24 -0.97 -46.27
CA SER A 91 -4.98 -1.83 -45.07
C SER A 91 -4.05 -3.00 -45.33
N GLU A 92 -3.89 -3.42 -46.60
CA GLU A 92 -3.03 -4.53 -46.98
C GLU A 92 -1.55 -4.15 -47.08
N ARG A 93 -1.26 -2.85 -47.01
CA ARG A 93 0.10 -2.33 -47.08
C ARG A 93 0.93 -2.74 -45.91
N ILE A 94 2.04 -3.44 -46.18
CA ILE A 94 3.01 -3.83 -45.19
C ILE A 94 3.79 -2.60 -44.71
N ARG A 95 3.75 -2.36 -43.41
CA ARG A 95 4.47 -1.26 -42.74
C ARG A 95 5.44 -1.81 -41.72
N PHE A 96 6.62 -1.22 -41.67
CA PHE A 96 7.57 -1.52 -40.62
C PHE A 96 7.13 -0.84 -39.31
N SER A 97 7.04 -1.61 -38.26
CA SER A 97 6.87 -1.13 -36.88
C SER A 97 7.92 -1.83 -36.02
N SER A 98 8.82 -1.07 -35.44
CA SER A 98 9.85 -1.63 -34.55
C SER A 98 9.22 -2.08 -33.23
N ALA A 99 9.56 -3.29 -32.78
CA ALA A 99 9.21 -3.79 -31.45
C ALA A 99 10.04 -3.12 -30.34
N ILE A 100 11.27 -2.72 -30.68
CA ILE A 100 12.21 -2.05 -29.77
C ILE A 100 11.85 -0.58 -29.58
N LEU A 101 11.45 0.10 -30.67
CA LEU A 101 11.10 1.53 -30.70
C LEU A 101 9.62 1.72 -31.05
N PRO A 102 8.68 1.46 -30.14
CA PRO A 102 7.26 1.65 -30.43
C PRO A 102 6.96 3.08 -30.91
N PRO A 103 6.03 3.25 -31.88
CA PRO A 103 5.61 4.59 -32.28
C PRO A 103 5.08 5.32 -31.03
N TYR A 104 5.35 6.61 -30.91
CA TYR A 104 4.94 7.46 -29.79
C TYR A 104 5.62 7.25 -28.45
N ALA A 105 6.52 6.26 -28.27
CA ALA A 105 7.31 6.13 -27.06
C ALA A 105 8.17 7.39 -26.83
N ARG A 106 7.93 8.10 -25.74
CA ARG A 106 8.72 9.28 -25.31
C ARG A 106 9.65 8.95 -24.15
N ARG A 107 9.41 7.84 -23.47
CA ARG A 107 10.17 7.38 -22.31
C ARG A 107 10.32 5.87 -22.35
N SER A 108 11.36 5.35 -21.70
CA SER A 108 11.49 3.91 -21.48
C SER A 108 10.48 3.43 -20.45
N LYS A 109 10.07 2.16 -20.55
CA LYS A 109 9.15 1.53 -19.58
C LYS A 109 9.66 1.60 -18.14
N SER A 110 10.98 1.51 -17.92
CA SER A 110 11.59 1.64 -16.60
C SER A 110 11.31 3.01 -15.96
N LEU A 111 11.34 4.08 -16.73
CA LEU A 111 10.98 5.41 -16.24
C LEU A 111 9.49 5.59 -16.01
N GLU A 112 8.65 4.97 -16.84
CA GLU A 112 7.20 4.98 -16.65
C GLU A 112 6.79 4.29 -15.33
N VAL A 113 7.54 3.27 -14.90
CA VAL A 113 7.34 2.60 -13.61
C VAL A 113 7.93 3.42 -12.45
N LEU A 114 9.09 4.05 -12.65
CA LEU A 114 9.79 4.82 -11.62
C LEU A 114 9.01 6.08 -11.19
N ILE A 115 8.46 6.79 -12.16
CA ILE A 115 7.76 8.07 -11.93
C ILE A 115 6.60 7.96 -10.92
N PRO A 116 5.66 7.00 -11.04
CA PRO A 116 4.64 6.78 -10.03
C PRO A 116 5.21 6.51 -8.63
N ILE A 117 6.28 5.73 -8.55
CA ILE A 117 6.94 5.40 -7.29
C ILE A 117 7.51 6.66 -6.62
N LEU A 118 8.23 7.48 -7.36
CA LEU A 118 8.79 8.75 -6.85
C LEU A 118 7.69 9.69 -6.38
N TYR A 119 6.59 9.81 -7.14
CA TYR A 119 5.44 10.61 -6.76
C TYR A 119 4.80 10.11 -5.46
N LEU A 120 4.62 8.78 -5.32
CA LEU A 120 4.10 8.16 -4.10
C LEU A 120 5.06 8.35 -2.91
N LYS A 121 6.38 8.34 -3.14
CA LYS A 121 7.38 8.55 -2.09
C LYS A 121 7.53 10.01 -1.65
N GLY A 122 6.86 10.95 -2.29
CA GLY A 122 6.76 12.31 -1.76
C GLY A 122 7.40 13.40 -2.60
N ILE A 123 7.96 13.07 -3.76
CA ILE A 123 8.46 14.09 -4.68
C ILE A 123 7.26 14.86 -5.23
N SER A 124 7.23 16.17 -5.01
CA SER A 124 6.16 17.03 -5.54
C SER A 124 6.29 17.19 -7.04
N THR A 125 5.21 17.61 -7.69
CA THR A 125 5.24 17.89 -9.14
C THR A 125 6.28 18.90 -9.55
N GLY A 126 6.56 19.90 -8.70
CA GLY A 126 7.60 20.92 -8.95
C GLY A 126 9.01 20.36 -8.80
N ASP A 127 9.21 19.44 -7.85
CA ASP A 127 10.53 18.86 -7.55
C ASP A 127 10.92 17.74 -8.52
N PHE A 128 9.97 17.25 -9.34
CA PHE A 128 10.24 16.18 -10.31
C PHE A 128 11.29 16.53 -11.34
N GLU A 129 11.26 17.76 -11.83
CA GLU A 129 12.24 18.21 -12.83
C GLU A 129 13.63 18.19 -12.23
N GLU A 130 13.81 18.71 -11.02
CA GLU A 130 15.09 18.70 -10.32
C GLU A 130 15.57 17.27 -10.04
N ALA A 131 14.69 16.39 -9.52
CA ALA A 131 15.03 14.99 -9.24
C ALA A 131 15.40 14.21 -10.51
N LEU A 132 14.67 14.42 -11.61
CA LEU A 132 14.97 13.78 -12.88
C LEU A 132 16.22 14.35 -13.55
N VAL A 133 16.46 15.65 -13.45
CA VAL A 133 17.69 16.28 -13.94
C VAL A 133 18.90 15.75 -13.17
N ALA A 134 18.81 15.60 -11.86
CA ALA A 134 19.89 15.03 -11.05
C ALA A 134 20.20 13.56 -11.41
N LEU A 135 19.18 12.76 -11.76
CA LEU A 135 19.34 11.34 -12.12
C LEU A 135 19.72 11.11 -13.57
N LEU A 136 19.17 11.88 -14.51
CA LEU A 136 19.20 11.59 -15.94
C LEU A 136 19.94 12.66 -16.75
N GLY A 137 20.41 13.71 -16.10
CA GLY A 137 21.09 14.84 -16.75
C GLY A 137 20.14 15.91 -17.27
N LYS A 138 20.73 17.02 -17.75
CA LYS A 138 20.00 18.18 -18.30
C LYS A 138 19.04 17.74 -19.41
N GLY A 139 17.81 18.22 -19.34
CA GLY A 139 16.80 17.95 -20.35
C GLY A 139 15.93 16.70 -20.07
N ALA A 140 16.04 16.06 -18.92
CA ALA A 140 15.17 14.92 -18.57
C ALA A 140 13.66 15.25 -18.61
N GLY A 141 13.31 16.54 -18.56
CA GLY A 141 11.94 17.05 -18.59
C GLY A 141 11.17 16.73 -17.31
N GLY A 142 10.32 17.64 -16.89
CA GLY A 142 9.44 17.45 -15.73
C GLY A 142 8.24 16.54 -16.02
N LEU A 143 7.47 16.26 -14.98
CA LEU A 143 6.16 15.64 -15.13
C LEU A 143 5.12 16.69 -15.51
N SER A 144 4.50 16.51 -16.66
CA SER A 144 3.37 17.38 -17.03
C SER A 144 2.16 17.09 -16.13
N ALA A 145 1.37 18.12 -15.86
CA ALA A 145 0.11 17.99 -15.11
C ALA A 145 -0.82 16.91 -15.73
N SER A 146 -0.81 16.78 -17.06
CA SER A 146 -1.57 15.74 -17.77
C SER A 146 -1.08 14.31 -17.49
N THR A 147 0.23 14.11 -17.30
CA THR A 147 0.77 12.79 -16.91
C THR A 147 0.30 12.39 -15.51
N ILE A 148 0.28 13.34 -14.59
CA ILE A 148 -0.20 13.11 -13.22
C ILE A 148 -1.70 12.87 -13.21
N GLY A 149 -2.47 13.62 -14.02
CA GLY A 149 -3.91 13.38 -14.21
C GLY A 149 -4.18 11.93 -14.61
N ARG A 150 -3.51 11.46 -15.66
CA ARG A 150 -3.64 10.06 -16.14
C ARG A 150 -3.25 9.01 -15.09
N LEU A 151 -2.18 9.25 -14.31
CA LEU A 151 -1.80 8.35 -13.22
C LEU A 151 -2.89 8.26 -12.16
N LYS A 152 -3.47 9.39 -11.77
CA LYS A 152 -4.56 9.42 -10.79
C LYS A 152 -5.79 8.68 -11.27
N GLU A 153 -6.16 8.83 -12.53
CA GLU A 153 -7.27 8.11 -13.16
C GLU A 153 -7.00 6.60 -13.17
N ALA A 154 -5.82 6.18 -13.64
CA ALA A 154 -5.43 4.77 -13.64
C ALA A 154 -5.48 4.16 -12.23
N TRP A 155 -4.98 4.85 -11.22
CA TRP A 155 -5.04 4.38 -9.82
C TRP A 155 -6.47 4.31 -9.28
N SER A 156 -7.32 5.25 -9.67
CA SER A 156 -8.75 5.22 -9.30
C SER A 156 -9.46 4.02 -9.91
N GLU A 157 -9.17 3.69 -11.18
CA GLU A 157 -9.70 2.52 -11.84
C GLU A 157 -9.17 1.21 -11.23
N GLU A 158 -7.88 1.17 -10.87
CA GLU A 158 -7.29 0.02 -10.18
C GLU A 158 -7.93 -0.20 -8.81
N HIS A 159 -8.13 0.87 -8.03
CA HIS A 159 -8.86 0.78 -6.76
C HIS A 159 -10.30 0.28 -6.97
N MET A 160 -10.99 0.79 -7.98
CA MET A 160 -12.37 0.38 -8.29
C MET A 160 -12.44 -1.11 -8.69
N ARG A 161 -11.48 -1.61 -9.46
CA ARG A 161 -11.39 -3.05 -9.80
C ARG A 161 -11.06 -3.88 -8.55
N TRP A 162 -10.11 -3.44 -7.75
CA TRP A 162 -9.73 -4.09 -6.50
C TRP A 162 -10.90 -4.13 -5.50
N SER A 163 -11.66 -3.05 -5.35
CA SER A 163 -12.81 -2.97 -4.46
C SER A 163 -13.98 -3.88 -4.86
N LYS A 164 -14.01 -4.35 -6.10
CA LYS A 164 -15.03 -5.28 -6.62
C LYS A 164 -14.54 -6.73 -6.74
N ARG A 165 -13.29 -7.03 -6.29
CA ARG A 165 -12.74 -8.37 -6.40
C ARG A 165 -13.52 -9.38 -5.59
N GLU A 166 -13.63 -10.61 -6.10
CA GLU A 166 -14.25 -11.75 -5.45
C GLU A 166 -13.45 -12.17 -4.21
N LEU A 167 -14.14 -12.48 -3.12
CA LEU A 167 -13.55 -12.89 -1.84
C LEU A 167 -14.04 -14.25 -1.34
N SER A 168 -14.83 -14.99 -2.12
CA SER A 168 -15.40 -16.29 -1.73
C SER A 168 -14.35 -17.35 -1.38
N ALA A 169 -13.19 -17.31 -2.05
CA ALA A 169 -12.05 -18.19 -1.77
C ALA A 169 -11.14 -17.68 -0.62
N LYS A 170 -11.49 -16.54 0.00
CA LYS A 170 -10.68 -15.94 1.06
C LYS A 170 -11.19 -16.33 2.44
N ARG A 171 -10.23 -16.60 3.34
CA ARG A 171 -10.44 -16.75 4.77
C ARG A 171 -9.44 -15.90 5.50
N TYR A 172 -9.88 -15.15 6.52
CA TYR A 172 -8.99 -14.38 7.38
C TYR A 172 -9.21 -14.81 8.82
N VAL A 173 -8.11 -15.02 9.54
CA VAL A 173 -8.14 -15.43 10.95
C VAL A 173 -8.24 -14.20 11.85
N TYR A 174 -7.51 -13.16 11.52
CA TYR A 174 -7.50 -11.90 12.26
C TYR A 174 -7.78 -10.73 11.34
N PHE A 175 -8.46 -9.72 11.89
CA PHE A 175 -8.56 -8.38 11.30
C PHE A 175 -7.91 -7.34 12.20
N TRP A 176 -7.15 -6.43 11.62
CA TRP A 176 -6.76 -5.16 12.21
C TRP A 176 -7.54 -4.06 11.53
N ILE A 177 -8.14 -3.18 12.33
CA ILE A 177 -9.07 -2.17 11.86
C ILE A 177 -8.67 -0.81 12.43
N ASP A 178 -8.66 0.22 11.58
CA ASP A 178 -8.38 1.58 11.99
C ASP A 178 -9.05 2.59 11.05
N GLY A 179 -9.39 3.76 11.60
CA GLY A 179 -9.82 4.92 10.84
C GLY A 179 -8.66 5.90 10.67
N ILE A 180 -8.31 6.21 9.42
CA ILE A 180 -7.22 7.13 9.11
C ILE A 180 -7.80 8.47 8.70
N HIS A 181 -7.61 9.49 9.53
CA HIS A 181 -8.02 10.86 9.21
C HIS A 181 -7.01 11.52 8.28
N VAL A 182 -7.46 11.89 7.09
CA VAL A 182 -6.67 12.57 6.07
C VAL A 182 -7.26 13.94 5.83
N GLN A 183 -6.45 14.98 6.01
CA GLN A 183 -6.92 16.35 5.75
C GLN A 183 -6.73 16.68 4.27
N ALA A 184 -7.82 16.80 3.53
CA ALA A 184 -7.83 17.31 2.17
C ALA A 184 -7.95 18.86 2.19
N ARG A 185 -7.11 19.54 1.39
CA ARG A 185 -6.96 21.02 1.44
C ARG A 185 -8.21 21.77 0.97
N LEU A 186 -9.04 21.14 0.16
CA LEU A 186 -10.20 21.76 -0.48
C LEU A 186 -11.51 21.49 0.25
N GLU A 187 -11.50 20.73 1.34
CA GLU A 187 -12.70 20.35 2.08
C GLU A 187 -12.61 20.77 3.53
N GLN A 188 -13.72 21.26 4.07
CA GLN A 188 -13.81 21.76 5.45
C GLN A 188 -13.71 20.63 6.49
N ASP A 189 -14.09 19.41 6.12
CA ASP A 189 -14.08 18.23 6.99
C ASP A 189 -12.93 17.29 6.65
N ALA A 190 -12.22 16.80 7.66
CA ALA A 190 -11.22 15.75 7.52
C ALA A 190 -11.88 14.45 7.02
N GLN A 191 -11.41 13.94 5.89
CA GLN A 191 -11.86 12.65 5.37
C GLN A 191 -11.36 11.53 6.27
N CYS A 192 -12.25 10.61 6.66
CA CYS A 192 -11.90 9.39 7.36
C CYS A 192 -11.81 8.25 6.35
N LEU A 193 -10.67 7.57 6.32
CA LEU A 193 -10.48 6.37 5.53
C LEU A 193 -10.59 5.15 6.44
N LEU A 194 -11.51 4.27 6.13
CA LEU A 194 -11.72 3.03 6.84
C LEU A 194 -10.81 1.95 6.24
N VAL A 195 -9.98 1.35 7.09
CA VAL A 195 -8.95 0.38 6.67
C VAL A 195 -9.13 -0.93 7.42
N ILE A 196 -9.08 -2.05 6.68
CA ILE A 196 -9.05 -3.40 7.23
C ILE A 196 -7.87 -4.15 6.62
N ILE A 197 -6.97 -4.65 7.47
CA ILE A 197 -5.91 -5.59 7.11
C ILE A 197 -6.26 -6.96 7.70
N GLY A 198 -6.16 -8.02 6.91
CA GLY A 198 -6.46 -9.38 7.33
C GLY A 198 -5.24 -10.29 7.34
N ALA A 199 -5.19 -11.26 8.25
CA ALA A 199 -4.23 -12.36 8.23
C ALA A 199 -4.88 -13.61 7.63
N THR A 200 -4.29 -14.14 6.55
CA THR A 200 -4.70 -15.41 5.95
C THR A 200 -4.29 -16.61 6.83
N PRO A 201 -4.82 -17.82 6.61
CA PRO A 201 -4.41 -19.03 7.31
C PRO A 201 -2.89 -19.32 7.22
N GLU A 202 -2.24 -18.87 6.15
CA GLU A 202 -0.80 -19.01 5.92
C GLU A 202 0.01 -17.89 6.61
N GLY A 203 -0.65 -16.98 7.32
CA GLY A 203 -0.05 -15.87 8.04
C GLY A 203 0.34 -14.68 7.16
N LYS A 204 -0.06 -14.67 5.88
CA LYS A 204 0.13 -13.54 5.00
C LYS A 204 -0.84 -12.43 5.39
N LYS A 205 -0.36 -11.20 5.46
CA LYS A 205 -1.21 -10.03 5.69
C LYS A 205 -1.66 -9.47 4.34
N GLU A 206 -2.94 -9.16 4.21
CA GLU A 206 -3.54 -8.63 2.99
C GLU A 206 -4.41 -7.42 3.33
N LEU A 207 -4.43 -6.43 2.42
CA LEU A 207 -5.39 -5.33 2.49
C LEU A 207 -6.78 -5.88 2.10
N VAL A 208 -7.70 -5.92 3.05
CA VAL A 208 -9.03 -6.49 2.87
C VAL A 208 -10.03 -5.45 2.44
N GLY A 209 -10.08 -4.33 3.15
CA GLY A 209 -10.98 -3.20 2.91
C GLY A 209 -10.25 -1.87 2.98
N LEU A 210 -10.58 -0.98 2.06
CA LEU A 210 -10.17 0.42 2.04
C LEU A 210 -11.25 1.25 1.35
N THR A 211 -11.89 2.11 2.10
CA THR A 211 -12.92 3.02 1.57
C THR A 211 -12.90 4.35 2.32
N ASP A 212 -13.49 5.37 1.74
CA ASP A 212 -13.79 6.61 2.45
C ASP A 212 -15.09 6.45 3.24
N GLY A 213 -15.12 7.07 4.41
CA GLY A 213 -16.28 7.11 5.30
C GLY A 213 -16.55 8.52 5.79
N VAL A 214 -17.82 8.79 6.02
CA VAL A 214 -18.24 10.01 6.74
C VAL A 214 -17.99 9.76 8.23
N ARG A 215 -16.76 10.04 8.70
CA ARG A 215 -16.27 9.71 10.05
C ARG A 215 -16.24 8.18 10.28
N GLU A 216 -15.84 7.76 11.46
CA GLU A 216 -15.90 6.36 11.91
C GLU A 216 -17.30 5.99 12.41
N SER A 217 -18.34 6.29 11.61
CA SER A 217 -19.72 6.01 11.99
C SER A 217 -20.04 4.51 11.87
N THR A 218 -21.00 4.05 12.66
CA THR A 218 -21.51 2.65 12.56
C THR A 218 -21.99 2.35 11.15
N GLN A 219 -22.64 3.30 10.51
CA GLN A 219 -23.16 3.13 9.15
C GLN A 219 -22.04 2.92 8.13
N SER A 220 -20.98 3.75 8.19
CA SER A 220 -19.84 3.61 7.26
C SER A 220 -19.12 2.27 7.42
N TRP A 221 -18.91 1.82 8.66
CA TRP A 221 -18.35 0.50 8.93
C TRP A 221 -19.26 -0.63 8.47
N LYS A 222 -20.56 -0.50 8.72
CA LYS A 222 -21.56 -1.49 8.30
C LYS A 222 -21.59 -1.64 6.78
N GLU A 223 -21.56 -0.55 6.04
CA GLU A 223 -21.49 -0.57 4.58
C GLU A 223 -20.25 -1.29 4.06
N LEU A 224 -19.07 -1.01 4.66
CA LEU A 224 -17.82 -1.70 4.30
C LEU A 224 -17.90 -3.20 4.59
N LEU A 225 -18.34 -3.59 5.79
CA LEU A 225 -18.43 -5.02 6.17
C LEU A 225 -19.47 -5.77 5.33
N LEU A 226 -20.62 -5.16 5.02
CA LEU A 226 -21.63 -5.72 4.12
C LEU A 226 -21.11 -5.86 2.69
N ASP A 227 -20.29 -4.91 2.24
CA ASP A 227 -19.64 -5.02 0.94
C ASP A 227 -18.69 -6.21 0.87
N LEU A 228 -17.85 -6.42 1.90
CA LEU A 228 -17.00 -7.60 2.01
C LEU A 228 -17.81 -8.90 1.95
N LYS A 229 -18.94 -8.96 2.68
CA LYS A 229 -19.85 -10.11 2.70
C LYS A 229 -20.48 -10.34 1.32
N ARG A 230 -20.96 -9.29 0.64
CA ARG A 230 -21.53 -9.38 -0.72
C ARG A 230 -20.51 -9.87 -1.75
N ARG A 231 -19.23 -9.57 -1.57
CA ARG A 231 -18.14 -10.06 -2.41
C ARG A 231 -17.68 -11.49 -2.06
N GLY A 232 -18.41 -12.19 -1.20
CA GLY A 232 -18.19 -13.59 -0.90
C GLY A 232 -17.47 -13.89 0.42
N LEU A 233 -17.04 -12.89 1.19
CA LEU A 233 -16.47 -13.12 2.51
C LEU A 233 -17.56 -13.46 3.52
N SER A 234 -18.05 -14.71 3.46
CA SER A 234 -19.19 -15.17 4.25
C SER A 234 -18.87 -15.29 5.76
N MET A 235 -17.64 -15.65 6.10
CA MET A 235 -17.19 -15.85 7.48
C MET A 235 -16.32 -14.69 7.94
N GLY A 236 -16.64 -14.16 9.14
CA GLY A 236 -15.81 -13.16 9.82
C GLY A 236 -14.49 -13.75 10.34
N PRO A 237 -13.56 -12.90 10.80
CA PRO A 237 -12.33 -13.36 11.46
C PRO A 237 -12.65 -13.95 12.84
N GLU A 238 -11.72 -14.75 13.39
CA GLU A 238 -11.84 -15.24 14.76
C GLU A 238 -11.64 -14.12 15.79
N LEU A 239 -10.80 -13.14 15.47
CA LEU A 239 -10.54 -11.98 16.30
C LEU A 239 -10.40 -10.72 15.45
N ALA A 240 -11.06 -9.64 15.88
CA ALA A 240 -10.89 -8.30 15.32
C ALA A 240 -10.18 -7.41 16.33
N ILE A 241 -9.14 -6.70 15.87
CA ILE A 241 -8.32 -5.79 16.69
C ILE A 241 -8.55 -4.36 16.22
N ALA A 242 -9.09 -3.51 17.10
CA ALA A 242 -9.35 -2.11 16.80
C ALA A 242 -9.21 -1.22 18.03
N ASP A 243 -9.31 0.08 17.83
CA ASP A 243 -9.43 1.05 18.92
C ASP A 243 -10.81 1.03 19.57
N GLY A 244 -11.12 2.07 20.37
CA GLY A 244 -12.39 2.22 21.06
C GLY A 244 -13.56 2.77 20.22
N ALA A 245 -13.41 2.92 18.91
CA ALA A 245 -14.45 3.47 18.04
C ALA A 245 -15.74 2.62 18.08
N LEU A 246 -16.77 3.12 18.73
CA LEU A 246 -18.02 2.38 18.97
C LEU A 246 -18.71 1.95 17.67
N GLY A 247 -18.60 2.76 16.62
CA GLY A 247 -19.25 2.49 15.34
C GLY A 247 -18.83 1.17 14.70
N PHE A 248 -17.52 0.85 14.73
CA PHE A 248 -17.03 -0.41 14.19
C PHE A 248 -17.57 -1.63 14.94
N TRP A 249 -17.55 -1.58 16.28
CA TRP A 249 -17.94 -2.73 17.09
C TRP A 249 -19.40 -3.08 16.95
N GLN A 250 -20.27 -2.10 16.86
CA GLN A 250 -21.71 -2.29 16.58
C GLN A 250 -21.92 -2.93 15.20
N ALA A 251 -21.22 -2.42 14.18
CA ALA A 251 -21.30 -2.99 12.83
C ALA A 251 -20.79 -4.43 12.78
N LEU A 252 -19.71 -4.74 13.49
CA LEU A 252 -19.14 -6.09 13.55
C LEU A 252 -20.10 -7.10 14.21
N GLU A 253 -20.72 -6.72 15.34
CA GLU A 253 -21.67 -7.56 16.06
C GLU A 253 -22.90 -7.90 15.20
N GLU A 254 -23.40 -6.94 14.42
CA GLU A 254 -24.52 -7.18 13.51
C GLU A 254 -24.17 -8.12 12.34
N ILE A 255 -22.95 -8.05 11.82
CA ILE A 255 -22.59 -8.75 10.57
C ILE A 255 -21.89 -10.07 10.83
N TRP A 256 -21.00 -10.13 11.83
CA TRP A 256 -20.24 -11.30 12.25
C TRP A 256 -20.24 -11.45 13.80
N PRO A 257 -21.37 -11.83 14.42
CA PRO A 257 -21.53 -11.87 15.88
C PRO A 257 -20.57 -12.84 16.59
N HIS A 258 -20.02 -13.81 15.88
CA HIS A 258 -19.07 -14.77 16.45
C HIS A 258 -17.63 -14.25 16.50
N THR A 259 -17.34 -13.16 15.84
CA THR A 259 -16.00 -12.54 15.85
C THR A 259 -15.72 -11.94 17.22
N ARG A 260 -14.64 -12.38 17.86
CA ARG A 260 -14.22 -11.83 19.15
C ARG A 260 -13.59 -10.45 19.00
N ALA A 261 -13.76 -9.62 20.01
CA ALA A 261 -13.22 -8.28 20.06
C ALA A 261 -11.92 -8.22 20.87
N GLN A 262 -10.87 -7.60 20.31
CA GLN A 262 -9.66 -7.20 21.02
C GLN A 262 -9.47 -5.70 20.93
N ARG A 263 -9.41 -5.02 22.07
CA ARG A 263 -9.10 -3.58 22.11
C ARG A 263 -7.61 -3.34 22.00
N CYS A 264 -7.25 -2.33 21.23
CA CYS A 264 -5.84 -1.92 21.09
C CYS A 264 -5.31 -1.33 22.41
N TRP A 265 -4.28 -1.94 22.99
CA TRP A 265 -3.65 -1.46 24.22
C TRP A 265 -2.95 -0.12 24.07
N VAL A 266 -2.43 0.21 22.89
CA VAL A 266 -1.81 1.54 22.65
C VAL A 266 -2.85 2.64 22.77
N HIS A 267 -3.97 2.53 22.05
CA HIS A 267 -5.05 3.49 22.11
C HIS A 267 -5.72 3.53 23.49
N LYS A 268 -5.95 2.37 24.11
CA LYS A 268 -6.51 2.32 25.47
C LYS A 268 -5.59 3.01 26.49
N THR A 269 -4.30 2.72 26.43
CA THR A 269 -3.31 3.40 27.30
C THR A 269 -3.36 4.90 27.12
N ALA A 270 -3.34 5.40 25.87
CA ALA A 270 -3.44 6.83 25.60
C ALA A 270 -4.74 7.43 26.17
N ASN A 271 -5.88 6.74 25.99
CA ASN A 271 -7.19 7.20 26.50
C ASN A 271 -7.25 7.25 28.01
N VAL A 272 -6.63 6.31 28.72
CA VAL A 272 -6.53 6.33 30.19
C VAL A 272 -5.61 7.45 30.65
N LEU A 273 -4.40 7.58 30.04
CA LEU A 273 -3.43 8.60 30.40
C LEU A 273 -3.95 10.02 30.17
N ASN A 274 -4.75 10.25 29.12
CA ASN A 274 -5.39 11.55 28.85
C ASN A 274 -6.39 12.00 29.94
N LYS A 275 -6.81 11.09 30.81
CA LYS A 275 -7.66 11.38 31.97
C LYS A 275 -6.87 11.57 33.26
N LEU A 276 -5.55 11.55 33.20
CA LEU A 276 -4.63 11.71 34.31
C LEU A 276 -3.77 12.96 34.15
N PRO A 277 -3.41 13.65 35.25
CA PRO A 277 -2.42 14.72 35.21
C PRO A 277 -1.07 14.21 34.69
N LYS A 278 -0.32 15.07 34.00
CA LYS A 278 1.00 14.71 33.43
C LYS A 278 1.97 14.07 34.44
N SER A 279 1.96 14.54 35.69
CA SER A 279 2.79 14.02 36.79
C SER A 279 2.51 12.54 37.12
N GLN A 280 1.30 12.05 36.84
CA GLN A 280 0.89 10.67 37.13
C GLN A 280 1.02 9.72 35.92
N GLN A 281 1.11 10.27 34.72
CA GLN A 281 1.05 9.47 33.49
C GLN A 281 2.17 8.42 33.40
N THR A 282 3.39 8.75 33.82
CA THR A 282 4.52 7.79 33.76
C THR A 282 4.28 6.59 34.69
N LYS A 283 3.79 6.82 35.92
CA LYS A 283 3.46 5.76 36.86
C LYS A 283 2.30 4.90 36.37
N ALA A 284 1.23 5.55 35.88
CA ALA A 284 0.07 4.84 35.35
C ALA A 284 0.41 4.01 34.09
N LYS A 285 1.27 4.54 33.21
CA LYS A 285 1.74 3.80 32.02
C LYS A 285 2.45 2.50 32.39
N ARG A 286 3.32 2.52 33.43
CA ARG A 286 3.99 1.31 33.90
C ARG A 286 2.99 0.29 34.46
N ALA A 287 2.06 0.74 35.30
CA ALA A 287 1.04 -0.15 35.86
C ALA A 287 0.11 -0.73 34.77
N LEU A 288 -0.26 0.04 33.74
CA LEU A 288 -0.99 -0.51 32.58
C LEU A 288 -0.13 -1.52 31.82
N GLN A 289 1.18 -1.29 31.70
CA GLN A 289 2.10 -2.20 31.03
C GLN A 289 2.20 -3.56 31.76
N GLU A 290 2.18 -3.58 33.07
CA GLU A 290 2.16 -4.80 33.87
C GLU A 290 0.96 -5.70 33.53
N ILE A 291 -0.19 -5.12 33.22
CA ILE A 291 -1.40 -5.87 32.83
C ILE A 291 -1.18 -6.66 31.53
N TRP A 292 -0.75 -5.97 30.47
CA TRP A 292 -0.66 -6.61 29.16
C TRP A 292 0.68 -7.32 28.90
N MET A 293 1.65 -7.20 29.81
CA MET A 293 2.90 -7.96 29.80
C MET A 293 2.86 -9.18 30.74
N ALA A 294 1.82 -9.36 31.52
CA ALA A 294 1.67 -10.51 32.40
C ALA A 294 1.75 -11.85 31.60
N GLU A 295 2.32 -12.86 32.23
CA GLU A 295 2.50 -14.17 31.57
C GLU A 295 1.19 -14.94 31.45
N THR A 296 0.27 -14.76 32.41
CA THR A 296 -1.04 -15.41 32.40
C THR A 296 -2.17 -14.38 32.48
N LYS A 297 -3.36 -14.77 32.02
CA LYS A 297 -4.58 -13.97 32.15
C LYS A 297 -4.92 -13.71 33.62
N LYS A 298 -4.62 -14.68 34.50
CA LYS A 298 -4.83 -14.55 35.94
C LYS A 298 -3.96 -13.43 36.52
N ASP A 299 -2.68 -13.40 36.19
CA ASP A 299 -1.77 -12.35 36.67
C ASP A 299 -2.11 -10.99 36.08
N ALA A 300 -2.55 -10.96 34.82
CA ALA A 300 -3.08 -9.75 34.20
C ALA A 300 -4.31 -9.21 34.95
N LEU A 301 -5.21 -10.07 35.41
CA LEU A 301 -6.37 -9.66 36.21
C LEU A 301 -5.95 -9.12 37.57
N VAL A 302 -4.96 -9.71 38.24
CA VAL A 302 -4.40 -9.20 39.51
C VAL A 302 -3.80 -7.79 39.29
N ALA A 303 -3.00 -7.61 38.24
CA ALA A 303 -2.42 -6.30 37.90
C ALA A 303 -3.53 -5.28 37.53
N PHE A 304 -4.61 -5.73 36.89
CA PHE A 304 -5.76 -4.91 36.54
C PHE A 304 -6.48 -4.40 37.82
N ASP A 305 -6.70 -5.29 38.79
CA ASP A 305 -7.37 -4.95 40.05
C ASP A 305 -6.46 -4.04 40.90
N ALA A 306 -5.14 -4.26 40.93
CA ALA A 306 -4.18 -3.38 41.58
C ALA A 306 -4.19 -1.95 40.98
N PHE A 307 -4.36 -1.82 39.65
CA PHE A 307 -4.54 -0.54 39.00
C PHE A 307 -5.81 0.16 39.48
N ILE A 308 -6.92 -0.59 39.57
CA ILE A 308 -8.22 -0.05 40.05
C ILE A 308 -8.06 0.48 41.47
N GLU A 309 -7.52 -0.32 42.41
CA GLU A 309 -7.32 0.08 43.79
C GLU A 309 -6.46 1.33 43.93
N THR A 310 -5.37 1.40 43.19
CA THR A 310 -4.42 2.52 43.28
C THR A 310 -5.00 3.83 42.79
N TRP A 311 -5.82 3.78 41.73
CA TRP A 311 -6.20 5.00 41.00
C TRP A 311 -7.66 5.43 41.21
N ARG A 312 -8.55 4.55 41.65
CA ARG A 312 -10.00 4.81 41.69
C ARG A 312 -10.38 6.00 42.58
N ALA A 313 -9.77 6.10 43.76
CA ALA A 313 -10.14 7.14 44.74
C ALA A 313 -9.94 8.58 44.23
N LYS A 314 -8.94 8.79 43.35
CA LYS A 314 -8.61 10.15 42.84
C LYS A 314 -8.92 10.34 41.37
N TYR A 315 -9.01 9.25 40.59
CA TYR A 315 -9.07 9.31 39.12
C TYR A 315 -10.09 8.33 38.56
N GLU A 316 -11.30 8.35 39.11
CA GLU A 316 -12.41 7.47 38.73
C GLU A 316 -12.61 7.36 37.22
N ARG A 317 -12.62 8.51 36.50
CA ARG A 317 -12.79 8.54 35.04
C ARG A 317 -11.71 7.77 34.27
N ALA A 318 -10.50 7.72 34.78
CA ALA A 318 -9.42 6.96 34.16
C ALA A 318 -9.60 5.45 34.37
N VAL A 319 -10.04 5.05 35.57
CA VAL A 319 -10.35 3.68 35.95
C VAL A 319 -11.57 3.18 35.17
N ASP A 320 -12.65 3.92 35.09
CA ASP A 320 -13.85 3.53 34.32
C ASP A 320 -13.56 3.38 32.83
N CYS A 321 -12.69 4.24 32.30
CA CYS A 321 -12.19 4.12 30.93
C CYS A 321 -11.49 2.77 30.71
N LEU A 322 -10.75 2.27 31.69
CA LEU A 322 -10.05 0.98 31.61
C LEU A 322 -11.03 -0.19 31.78
N ILE A 323 -11.87 -0.16 32.81
CA ILE A 323 -12.79 -1.24 33.16
C ILE A 323 -13.79 -1.55 32.05
N LYS A 324 -14.28 -0.50 31.37
CA LYS A 324 -15.27 -0.62 30.29
C LYS A 324 -14.93 -1.69 29.25
N ASP A 325 -13.65 -1.93 28.97
CA ASP A 325 -13.21 -2.85 27.93
C ASP A 325 -12.37 -3.99 28.50
N ARG A 326 -12.51 -4.32 29.81
CA ARG A 326 -11.67 -5.32 30.50
C ARG A 326 -11.53 -6.64 29.74
N ASP A 327 -12.64 -7.26 29.35
CA ASP A 327 -12.64 -8.54 28.67
C ASP A 327 -12.04 -8.46 27.28
N ALA A 328 -12.40 -7.43 26.52
CA ALA A 328 -11.85 -7.18 25.18
C ALA A 328 -10.36 -6.79 25.19
N LEU A 329 -9.83 -6.27 26.29
CA LEU A 329 -8.41 -5.98 26.44
C LEU A 329 -7.59 -7.26 26.71
N LEU A 330 -8.19 -8.28 27.30
CA LEU A 330 -7.54 -9.53 27.69
C LEU A 330 -7.87 -10.71 26.76
N ALA A 331 -8.61 -10.48 25.68
CA ALA A 331 -9.01 -11.54 24.75
C ALA A 331 -7.81 -12.26 24.10
N PHE A 332 -6.69 -11.58 23.89
CA PHE A 332 -5.49 -12.13 23.25
C PHE A 332 -4.89 -13.33 24.02
N TYR A 333 -5.09 -13.45 25.34
CA TYR A 333 -4.62 -14.58 26.13
C TYR A 333 -5.20 -15.93 25.69
N ASP A 334 -6.35 -15.90 25.04
CA ASP A 334 -7.03 -17.09 24.53
C ASP A 334 -6.58 -17.45 23.09
N PHE A 335 -5.42 -16.93 22.65
CA PHE A 335 -4.79 -17.18 21.37
C PHE A 335 -3.31 -17.54 21.58
N PRO A 336 -2.63 -18.17 20.58
CA PRO A 336 -1.23 -18.59 20.72
C PRO A 336 -0.31 -17.46 21.19
N ALA A 337 0.57 -17.74 22.14
CA ALA A 337 1.48 -16.74 22.72
C ALA A 337 2.36 -16.02 21.67
N GLU A 338 2.76 -16.74 20.62
CA GLU A 338 3.53 -16.16 19.50
C GLU A 338 2.77 -15.04 18.77
N HIS A 339 1.42 -15.05 18.81
CA HIS A 339 0.60 -14.05 18.17
C HIS A 339 0.38 -12.80 19.03
N TRP A 340 0.56 -12.84 20.33
CA TRP A 340 0.18 -11.77 21.27
C TRP A 340 0.71 -10.41 20.90
N LYS A 341 1.98 -10.32 20.45
CA LYS A 341 2.60 -9.06 20.04
C LYS A 341 1.88 -8.39 18.86
N HIS A 342 1.19 -9.19 18.04
CA HIS A 342 0.41 -8.70 16.91
C HIS A 342 -1.04 -8.41 17.28
N LEU A 343 -1.58 -9.09 18.31
CA LEU A 343 -2.98 -8.98 18.72
C LEU A 343 -3.24 -7.83 19.71
N ARG A 344 -2.25 -7.49 20.53
CA ARG A 344 -2.39 -6.44 21.56
C ARG A 344 -2.58 -5.03 20.98
N THR A 345 -2.22 -4.79 19.72
CA THR A 345 -2.18 -3.45 19.16
C THR A 345 -2.58 -3.43 17.68
N THR A 346 -2.98 -2.25 17.20
CA THR A 346 -3.18 -1.95 15.77
C THR A 346 -1.89 -1.53 15.05
N ASN A 347 -0.72 -1.76 15.63
CA ASN A 347 0.58 -1.40 15.04
C ASN A 347 0.79 -1.97 13.63
N VAL A 348 0.11 -3.04 13.27
CA VAL A 348 0.11 -3.60 11.91
C VAL A 348 -0.37 -2.55 10.91
N ILE A 349 -1.44 -1.82 11.22
CA ILE A 349 -1.93 -0.71 10.38
C ILE A 349 -1.05 0.51 10.54
N GLU A 350 -0.71 0.90 11.76
CA GLU A 350 0.07 2.12 12.03
C GLU A 350 1.42 2.11 11.30
N SER A 351 2.14 1.00 11.35
CA SER A 351 3.42 0.84 10.64
C SER A 351 3.26 0.84 9.12
N SER A 352 2.23 0.19 8.62
CA SER A 352 1.92 0.13 7.19
C SER A 352 1.53 1.49 6.63
N PHE A 353 0.80 2.27 7.42
CA PHE A 353 0.31 3.60 7.04
C PHE A 353 1.19 4.77 7.51
N ALA A 354 2.33 4.51 8.14
CA ALA A 354 3.30 5.57 8.49
C ALA A 354 3.75 6.34 7.23
N THR A 355 4.01 5.64 6.12
CA THR A 355 4.35 6.27 4.83
C THR A 355 3.19 7.09 4.28
N VAL A 356 1.95 6.62 4.46
CA VAL A 356 0.74 7.35 4.05
C VAL A 356 0.63 8.65 4.84
N ARG A 357 0.70 8.60 6.16
CA ARG A 357 0.67 9.78 7.04
C ARG A 357 1.77 10.77 6.68
N HIS A 358 2.99 10.30 6.51
CA HIS A 358 4.11 11.15 6.10
C HIS A 358 3.84 11.85 4.76
N ARG A 359 3.28 11.15 3.79
CA ARG A 359 2.95 11.70 2.47
C ARG A 359 1.82 12.72 2.53
N THR A 360 0.74 12.44 3.27
CA THR A 360 -0.41 13.33 3.39
C THR A 360 -0.06 14.63 4.14
N VAL A 361 0.79 14.55 5.16
CA VAL A 361 1.30 15.74 5.89
C VAL A 361 2.18 16.60 4.98
N ARG A 362 3.08 16.00 4.18
CA ARG A 362 3.96 16.74 3.27
C ARG A 362 3.24 17.38 2.09
N SER A 363 2.22 16.75 1.55
CA SER A 363 1.47 17.29 0.41
C SER A 363 0.59 18.49 0.77
N LYS A 364 0.52 18.89 2.05
CA LYS A 364 -0.26 20.02 2.55
C LYS A 364 -1.67 20.13 1.91
N GLY A 365 -2.32 18.99 1.71
CA GLY A 365 -3.71 18.95 1.27
C GLY A 365 -3.97 19.29 -0.21
N CYS A 366 -3.10 18.92 -1.12
CA CYS A 366 -3.30 19.12 -2.58
C CYS A 366 -4.28 18.12 -3.24
N LEU A 367 -4.98 17.30 -2.48
CA LEU A 367 -5.74 16.18 -3.01
C LEU A 367 -7.23 16.35 -2.76
N SER A 368 -8.04 16.13 -3.81
CA SER A 368 -9.46 15.82 -3.64
C SER A 368 -9.61 14.45 -2.97
N ASN A 369 -10.73 14.21 -2.29
CA ASN A 369 -11.00 12.94 -1.60
C ASN A 369 -10.78 11.71 -2.48
N LYS A 370 -11.29 11.72 -3.71
CA LYS A 370 -11.11 10.65 -4.68
C LYS A 370 -9.63 10.37 -5.01
N THR A 371 -8.84 11.44 -5.15
CA THR A 371 -7.40 11.32 -5.43
C THR A 371 -6.64 10.83 -4.21
N ALA A 372 -7.03 11.25 -3.00
CA ALA A 372 -6.44 10.80 -1.75
C ALA A 372 -6.64 9.28 -1.58
N LEU A 373 -7.86 8.79 -1.78
CA LEU A 373 -8.20 7.37 -1.67
C LEU A 373 -7.37 6.52 -2.66
N ALA A 374 -7.32 6.91 -3.94
CA ALA A 374 -6.56 6.19 -4.97
C ALA A 374 -5.05 6.18 -4.67
N MET A 375 -4.49 7.28 -4.19
CA MET A 375 -3.08 7.35 -3.80
C MET A 375 -2.78 6.48 -2.59
N ILE A 376 -3.65 6.52 -1.58
CA ILE A 376 -3.49 5.73 -0.35
C ILE A 376 -3.62 4.24 -0.67
N PHE A 377 -4.54 3.87 -1.55
CA PHE A 377 -4.64 2.51 -2.07
C PHE A 377 -3.31 2.04 -2.69
N LYS A 378 -2.71 2.83 -3.57
CA LYS A 378 -1.42 2.47 -4.19
C LYS A 378 -0.27 2.37 -3.19
N LEU A 379 -0.24 3.24 -2.18
CA LEU A 379 0.75 3.15 -1.09
C LEU A 379 0.56 1.89 -0.26
N ALA A 380 -0.68 1.54 0.07
CA ALA A 380 -1.01 0.34 0.83
C ALA A 380 -0.69 -0.94 0.03
N GLU A 381 -1.04 -0.98 -1.27
CA GLU A 381 -0.71 -2.09 -2.19
C GLU A 381 0.82 -2.27 -2.33
N ALA A 382 1.57 -1.18 -2.42
CA ALA A 382 3.02 -1.23 -2.46
C ALA A 382 3.62 -1.73 -1.14
N ALA A 383 3.06 -1.31 0.00
CA ALA A 383 3.49 -1.75 1.33
C ALA A 383 3.16 -3.23 1.57
N GLU A 384 2.01 -3.70 1.11
CA GLU A 384 1.56 -5.09 1.24
C GLU A 384 2.60 -6.09 0.72
N LYS A 385 3.29 -5.77 -0.38
CA LYS A 385 4.35 -6.61 -0.97
C LYS A 385 5.55 -6.82 -0.02
N SER A 386 5.75 -5.92 0.94
CA SER A 386 6.84 -5.96 1.91
C SER A 386 6.42 -6.44 3.31
N TRP A 387 5.12 -6.68 3.55
CA TRP A 387 4.66 -7.08 4.86
C TRP A 387 5.18 -8.47 5.21
N ARG A 388 5.78 -8.56 6.39
CA ARG A 388 6.23 -9.85 6.93
C ARG A 388 5.04 -10.69 7.34
N ARG A 389 5.17 -12.00 7.19
CA ARG A 389 4.18 -12.96 7.70
C ARG A 389 4.01 -12.78 9.21
N LEU A 390 2.85 -13.20 9.71
CA LEU A 390 2.60 -13.26 11.14
C LEU A 390 3.55 -14.27 11.78
N ASP A 391 4.20 -13.89 12.88
CA ASP A 391 4.99 -14.84 13.64
C ASP A 391 4.05 -15.89 14.26
N GLY A 392 4.51 -17.12 14.37
CA GLY A 392 3.65 -18.22 14.82
C GLY A 392 2.55 -18.62 13.81
N HIS A 393 2.64 -18.21 12.54
CA HIS A 393 1.61 -18.48 11.53
C HIS A 393 1.20 -19.95 11.42
N ARG A 394 2.06 -20.91 11.82
CA ARG A 394 1.73 -22.34 11.85
C ARG A 394 0.59 -22.70 12.81
N GLN A 395 0.27 -21.83 13.76
CA GLN A 395 -0.82 -22.00 14.70
C GLN A 395 -2.19 -21.51 14.14
N LEU A 396 -2.19 -20.69 13.08
CA LEU A 396 -3.40 -20.11 12.52
C LEU A 396 -4.43 -21.17 12.04
N PRO A 397 -4.02 -22.26 11.36
CA PRO A 397 -4.97 -23.32 10.99
C PRO A 397 -5.66 -23.96 12.19
N LYS A 398 -4.97 -24.10 13.34
CA LYS A 398 -5.57 -24.66 14.57
C LYS A 398 -6.69 -23.78 15.10
N ILE A 399 -6.52 -22.46 15.01
CA ILE A 399 -7.56 -21.51 15.45
C ILE A 399 -8.82 -21.66 14.60
N ILE A 400 -8.66 -21.77 13.27
CA ILE A 400 -9.78 -22.02 12.34
C ILE A 400 -10.49 -23.33 12.65
N LEU A 401 -9.75 -24.37 13.07
CA LEU A 401 -10.29 -25.67 13.48
C LEU A 401 -10.91 -25.65 14.88
N GLY A 402 -10.98 -24.48 15.53
CA GLY A 402 -11.58 -24.32 16.85
C GLY A 402 -10.75 -24.87 18.01
N VAL A 403 -9.45 -25.07 17.82
CA VAL A 403 -8.54 -25.44 18.90
C VAL A 403 -8.49 -24.30 19.92
N ARG A 404 -8.68 -24.62 21.18
CA ARG A 404 -8.67 -23.66 22.28
C ARG A 404 -7.26 -23.45 22.80
N PHE A 405 -6.97 -22.22 23.17
CA PHE A 405 -5.74 -21.82 23.83
C PHE A 405 -6.08 -21.16 25.16
N THR A 406 -5.25 -21.38 26.15
CA THR A 406 -5.32 -20.72 27.47
C THR A 406 -3.93 -20.23 27.77
N ASP A 407 -3.79 -18.96 28.08
CA ASP A 407 -2.49 -18.30 28.33
C ASP A 407 -1.45 -18.59 27.22
N GLY A 408 -1.94 -18.61 25.96
CA GLY A 408 -1.10 -18.84 24.78
C GLY A 408 -0.72 -20.28 24.50
N ILE A 409 -1.12 -21.23 25.35
CA ILE A 409 -0.84 -22.66 25.24
C ILE A 409 -2.06 -23.41 24.75
N GLU A 410 -1.86 -24.35 23.84
CA GLU A 410 -2.92 -25.21 23.32
C GLU A 410 -3.49 -26.09 24.44
N VAL A 411 -4.82 -26.09 24.58
CA VAL A 411 -5.52 -26.98 25.54
C VAL A 411 -5.79 -28.31 24.85
N ALA A 412 -5.18 -29.38 25.35
CA ALA A 412 -5.43 -30.73 24.87
C ALA A 412 -6.92 -31.08 25.01
N ARG A 413 -7.54 -31.65 23.95
CA ARG A 413 -8.88 -32.20 24.06
C ARG A 413 -8.86 -33.36 25.00
N SER A 414 -9.74 -33.38 26.01
CA SER A 414 -9.90 -34.57 26.86
C SER A 414 -10.43 -35.73 26.02
N GLU A 415 -10.03 -36.98 26.36
CA GLU A 415 -10.47 -38.17 25.64
C GLU A 415 -12.01 -38.29 25.54
N ALA A 416 -12.76 -37.76 26.52
CA ALA A 416 -14.21 -37.68 26.50
C ALA A 416 -14.79 -36.75 25.39
N GLN A 417 -14.01 -35.75 24.92
CA GLN A 417 -14.41 -34.84 23.83
C GLN A 417 -14.04 -35.38 22.44
N ILE A 418 -13.12 -36.33 22.37
CA ILE A 418 -12.74 -37.01 21.12
C ILE A 418 -13.75 -38.09 20.78
N ALA A 419 -14.37 -38.71 21.79
CA ALA A 419 -15.40 -39.77 21.62
C ALA A 419 -16.79 -39.23 21.26
N ALA A 420 -17.01 -37.89 21.36
CA ALA A 420 -18.32 -37.25 21.12
C ALA A 420 -18.35 -36.44 19.78
N ALA A 421 -17.29 -36.45 18.98
CA ALA A 421 -17.17 -35.77 17.69
C ALA A 421 -17.10 -36.80 16.55
#